data_23c6ce32454d71a91736b7be2df4a32a
#
_entry.id   23c6ce32454d71a91736b7be2df4a32a
#
_cell.length_a   1.000
_cell.length_b   1.000
_cell.length_c   1.000
_cell.angle_alpha   90.00
_cell.angle_beta   90.00
_cell.angle_gamma   90.00
#
_symmetry.space_group_name_H-M   'P 1'
#
loop_
_entity.id
_entity.type
_entity.pdbx_description
1 polymer ?
#
loop_
_entity_poly.entity_id
_entity_poly.type
_entity_poly.pdbx_seq_one_letter_code
_entity_poly.pdbx_strand_id
1 'polypeptide(L)'
;MATIINSRPSSITPRQREVVGLIAAGCSNDEVGARLGISARTAKAHSDALRQKLGVSRRRQIPVAYRTLTGDDPLLLNPSVRRALRR
;
A
#
# COMPACT_ATOMS: atom_id res chain seq x y z
N MET A 1 -22.51 15.76 5.18
CA MET A 1 -22.59 15.04 5.64
C MET A 1 -21.97 13.87 5.21
N ALA A 2 -22.34 13.19 4.64
CA ALA A 2 -21.84 11.95 4.31
C ALA A 2 -20.61 11.90 3.51
N THR A 3 -20.18 12.96 3.02
CA THR A 3 -19.07 12.94 2.16
C THR A 3 -17.77 12.60 2.78
N ILE A 4 -17.72 12.55 4.04
CA ILE A 4 -16.50 12.28 4.65
C ILE A 4 -16.06 10.91 4.56
N ILE A 5 -16.83 10.03 4.08
CA ILE A 5 -16.51 8.68 3.97
C ILE A 5 -15.24 8.38 3.29
N ASN A 6 -14.89 9.13 2.29
CA ASN A 6 -13.73 8.81 1.50
C ASN A 6 -12.41 9.00 2.20
N SER A 7 -12.43 9.58 3.35
CA SER A 7 -11.19 9.76 4.07
C SER A 7 -10.91 8.65 5.03
N ARG A 8 -11.77 7.69 5.13
CA ARG A 8 -11.57 6.63 6.10
C ARG A 8 -10.53 5.64 5.66
N PRO A 9 -9.77 5.07 6.59
CA PRO A 9 -8.83 4.00 6.26
C PRO A 9 -9.51 2.83 5.59
N SER A 10 -10.80 2.64 5.89
CA SER A 10 -11.56 1.56 5.29
C SER A 10 -11.75 1.71 3.80
N SER A 11 -11.42 2.87 3.26
CA SER A 11 -11.52 3.05 1.82
C SER A 11 -10.34 2.44 1.08
N ILE A 12 -9.34 1.94 1.78
CA ILE A 12 -8.23 1.28 1.14
C ILE A 12 -8.63 -0.16 0.83
N THR A 13 -8.56 -0.51 -0.44
CA THR A 13 -9.00 -1.83 -0.87
C THR A 13 -8.00 -2.90 -0.45
N PRO A 14 -8.42 -4.18 -0.44
CA PRO A 14 -7.49 -5.26 -0.15
C PRO A 14 -6.28 -5.27 -1.08
N ARG A 15 -6.49 -5.01 -2.36
CA ARG A 15 -5.39 -4.98 -3.31
C ARG A 15 -4.44 -3.82 -3.00
N GLN A 16 -5.00 -2.66 -2.65
CA GLN A 16 -4.17 -1.53 -2.29
C GLN A 16 -3.38 -1.82 -1.03
N ARG A 17 -3.96 -2.54 -0.10
CA ARG A 17 -3.27 -2.92 1.12
C ARG A 17 -2.07 -3.81 0.80
N GLU A 18 -2.23 -4.75 -0.13
CA GLU A 18 -1.11 -5.57 -0.57
C GLU A 18 0.00 -4.71 -1.17
N VAL A 19 -0.40 -3.71 -1.96
CA VAL A 19 0.58 -2.81 -2.56
C VAL A 19 1.35 -2.04 -1.48
N VAL A 20 0.66 -1.58 -0.44
CA VAL A 20 1.33 -0.89 0.66
C VAL A 20 2.41 -1.79 1.27
N GLY A 21 2.07 -3.06 1.48
CA GLY A 21 3.02 -3.99 2.07
C GLY A 21 4.25 -4.20 1.20
N LEU A 22 4.06 -4.27 -0.12
CA LEU A 22 5.19 -4.45 -1.02
C LEU A 22 6.04 -3.20 -1.12
N ILE A 23 5.41 -2.03 -1.10
CA ILE A 23 6.16 -0.77 -1.07
C ILE A 23 6.99 -0.69 0.20
N ALA A 24 6.41 -1.08 1.32
CA ALA A 24 7.13 -1.07 2.59
C ALA A 24 8.35 -1.99 2.55
N ALA A 25 8.27 -3.06 1.78
CA ALA A 25 9.37 -4.00 1.64
C ALA A 25 10.41 -3.52 0.62
N GLY A 26 10.20 -2.36 0.02
CA GLY A 26 11.18 -1.81 -0.92
C GLY A 26 10.96 -2.18 -2.37
N CYS A 27 9.79 -2.70 -2.72
CA CYS A 27 9.52 -3.11 -4.10
C CYS A 27 9.25 -1.92 -4.99
N SER A 28 9.78 -1.99 -6.22
CA SER A 28 9.47 -1.02 -7.24
C SER A 28 8.12 -1.35 -7.86
N ASN A 29 7.61 -0.48 -8.73
CA ASN A 29 6.36 -0.79 -9.42
C ASN A 29 6.47 -2.04 -10.28
N ASP A 30 7.63 -2.26 -10.90
CA ASP A 30 7.85 -3.48 -11.66
C ASP A 30 7.79 -4.71 -10.76
N GLU A 31 8.40 -4.61 -9.60
CA GLU A 31 8.39 -5.72 -8.67
C GLU A 31 7.01 -5.96 -8.06
N VAL A 32 6.30 -4.90 -7.76
CA VAL A 32 4.93 -5.02 -7.28
C VAL A 32 4.09 -5.72 -8.34
N GLY A 33 4.23 -5.28 -9.59
CA GLY A 33 3.49 -5.89 -10.68
C GLY A 33 3.78 -7.37 -10.81
N ALA A 34 5.05 -7.73 -10.76
CA ALA A 34 5.45 -9.13 -10.89
C ALA A 34 4.88 -9.97 -9.75
N ARG A 35 4.89 -9.45 -8.55
CA ARG A 35 4.40 -10.20 -7.40
C ARG A 35 2.90 -10.37 -7.37
N LEU A 36 2.18 -9.38 -7.88
CA LEU A 36 0.73 -9.41 -7.85
C LEU A 36 0.10 -9.88 -9.17
N GLY A 37 0.94 -10.11 -10.19
CA GLY A 37 0.42 -10.53 -11.48
C GLY A 37 -0.29 -9.41 -12.21
N ILE A 38 0.15 -8.18 -12.05
CA ILE A 38 -0.41 -7.03 -12.74
C ILE A 38 0.71 -6.27 -13.43
N SER A 39 0.37 -5.37 -14.32
CA SER A 39 1.39 -4.60 -15.03
C SER A 39 2.02 -3.57 -14.12
N ALA A 40 3.21 -3.11 -14.47
CA ALA A 40 3.84 -2.03 -13.73
C ALA A 40 3.00 -0.76 -13.78
N ARG A 41 2.31 -0.54 -14.88
CA ARG A 41 1.44 0.61 -15.03
C ARG A 41 0.28 0.54 -14.03
N THR A 42 -0.31 -0.63 -13.87
CA THR A 42 -1.38 -0.81 -12.90
C THR A 42 -0.85 -0.66 -11.48
N ALA A 43 0.35 -1.18 -11.22
CA ALA A 43 0.97 -1.02 -9.92
C ALA A 43 1.19 0.46 -9.61
N LYS A 44 1.61 1.24 -10.61
CA LYS A 44 1.80 2.67 -10.44
C LYS A 44 0.46 3.34 -10.13
N ALA A 45 -0.59 2.94 -10.83
CA ALA A 45 -1.91 3.52 -10.58
C ALA A 45 -2.37 3.26 -9.15
N HIS A 46 -2.08 2.08 -8.62
CA HIS A 46 -2.40 1.78 -7.24
C HIS A 46 -1.63 2.69 -6.28
N SER A 47 -0.35 2.89 -6.54
CA SER A 47 0.43 3.73 -5.65
C SER A 47 -0.01 5.20 -5.73
N ASP A 48 -0.40 5.66 -6.92
CA ASP A 48 -0.91 7.03 -7.08
C ASP A 48 -2.21 7.21 -6.30
N ALA A 49 -3.09 6.22 -6.37
CA ALA A 49 -4.34 6.27 -5.64
C ALA A 49 -4.10 6.25 -4.13
N LEU A 50 -3.11 5.47 -3.70
CA LEU A 50 -2.75 5.41 -2.28
C LEU A 50 -2.21 6.74 -1.79
N ARG A 51 -1.38 7.42 -2.60
CA ARG A 51 -0.88 8.72 -2.21
C ARG A 51 -2.03 9.69 -1.99
N GLN A 52 -3.02 9.65 -2.87
CA GLN A 52 -4.17 10.50 -2.73
C GLN A 52 -4.99 10.15 -1.50
N LYS A 53 -5.25 8.89 -1.28
CA LYS A 53 -6.05 8.47 -0.14
C LYS A 53 -5.38 8.76 1.19
N LEU A 54 -4.06 8.64 1.23
CA LEU A 54 -3.31 8.85 2.45
C LEU A 54 -2.82 10.28 2.63
N GLY A 55 -3.05 11.13 1.62
CA GLY A 55 -2.68 12.53 1.72
C GLY A 55 -1.20 12.79 1.70
N VAL A 56 -0.43 11.99 1.00
CA VAL A 56 1.01 12.18 0.91
C VAL A 56 1.43 12.39 -0.54
N SER A 57 2.57 13.04 -0.73
CA SER A 57 3.01 13.38 -2.07
C SER A 57 4.07 12.45 -2.62
N ARG A 58 4.71 11.66 -1.77
CA ARG A 58 5.78 10.79 -2.23
C ARG A 58 5.46 9.33 -1.94
N ARG A 59 5.88 8.48 -2.86
CA ARG A 59 5.61 7.05 -2.74
C ARG A 59 6.16 6.47 -1.45
N ARG A 60 7.35 6.86 -1.06
CA ARG A 60 7.96 6.31 0.15
C ARG A 60 7.26 6.72 1.44
N GLN A 61 6.37 7.71 1.37
CA GLN A 61 5.61 8.13 2.53
C GLN A 61 4.38 7.26 2.75
N ILE A 62 4.03 6.45 1.75
CA ILE A 62 2.83 5.63 1.83
C ILE A 62 2.84 4.68 3.03
N PRO A 63 3.91 3.91 3.29
CA PRO A 63 3.87 2.98 4.41
C PRO A 63 3.72 3.67 5.76
N VAL A 64 4.42 4.77 5.96
CA VAL A 64 4.34 5.50 7.23
C VAL A 64 2.95 6.07 7.44
N ALA A 65 2.39 6.66 6.39
CA ALA A 65 1.05 7.23 6.48
C ALA A 65 0.01 6.15 6.75
N TYR A 66 0.16 5.00 6.10
CA TYR A 66 -0.77 3.90 6.31
C TYR A 66 -0.72 3.45 7.76
N ARG A 67 0.48 3.29 8.29
CA ARG A 67 0.64 2.86 9.68
C ARG A 67 0.05 3.88 10.65
N THR A 68 0.26 5.15 10.38
CA THR A 68 -0.28 6.20 11.22
C THR A 68 -1.81 6.18 11.25
N LEU A 69 -2.41 5.95 10.09
CA LEU A 69 -3.87 5.95 10.00
C LEU A 69 -4.53 4.68 10.51
N THR A 70 -3.92 3.54 10.29
CA THR A 70 -4.56 2.27 10.61
C THR A 70 -4.00 1.58 11.84
N GLY A 71 -2.77 1.95 12.23
CA GLY A 71 -2.10 1.26 13.32
C GLY A 71 -1.45 -0.05 12.92
N ASP A 72 -1.60 -0.46 11.66
CA ASP A 72 -1.05 -1.72 11.20
C ASP A 72 0.32 -1.53 10.58
N ASP A 73 1.23 -2.46 10.85
CA ASP A 73 2.55 -2.44 10.26
C ASP A 73 2.46 -2.94 8.83
N PRO A 74 2.76 -2.09 7.83
CA PRO A 74 2.63 -2.50 6.43
C PRO A 74 3.49 -3.70 6.07
N LEU A 75 4.60 -3.91 6.72
CA LEU A 75 5.44 -5.05 6.43
C LEU A 75 4.76 -6.38 6.74
N LEU A 76 3.75 -6.36 7.57
CA LEU A 76 3.04 -7.56 7.95
C LEU A 76 1.81 -7.83 7.12
N LEU A 77 1.52 -6.98 6.14
CA LEU A 77 0.33 -7.14 5.32
C LEU A 77 0.47 -8.18 4.24
N ASN A 78 1.70 -8.47 3.83
CA ASN A 78 1.94 -9.44 2.78
C ASN A 78 2.52 -10.70 3.37
N PRO A 79 1.86 -11.85 3.20
CA PRO A 79 2.35 -13.11 3.78
C PRO A 79 3.77 -13.47 3.35
N SER A 80 4.13 -13.14 2.12
CA SER A 80 5.48 -13.45 1.65
C SER A 80 6.53 -12.64 2.40
N VAL A 81 6.24 -11.38 2.67
CA VAL A 81 7.14 -10.54 3.40
C VAL A 81 7.24 -11.00 4.85
N ARG A 82 6.09 -11.31 5.43
CA ARG A 82 6.05 -11.79 6.78
C ARG A 82 6.88 -13.06 6.94
N ARG A 83 6.78 -13.97 5.98
CA ARG A 83 7.53 -15.20 6.02
C ARG A 83 9.03 -14.91 5.92
N ALA A 84 9.43 -13.95 5.11
CA ALA A 84 10.83 -13.61 4.96
C ALA A 84 11.41 -12.98 6.22
N LEU A 85 10.60 -12.28 6.98
CA LEU A 85 11.06 -11.66 8.19
C LEU A 85 11.18 -12.62 9.35
N ARG A 86 10.52 -13.79 9.20
CA ARG A 86 10.53 -14.71 10.27
C ARG A 86 11.74 -15.56 10.18
N ARG A 87 12.78 -15.35 10.68
CA ARG A 87 13.95 -16.19 10.55
C ARG A 87 14.40 -16.77 11.85
#